data_192110067ae3305b0a6395120e0975c0
#
_entry.id   192110067ae3305b0a6395120e0975c0
#
_cell.length_a   1.000
_cell.length_b   1.000
_cell.length_c   1.000
_cell.angle_alpha   90.00
_cell.angle_beta   90.00
_cell.angle_gamma   90.00
#
_symmetry.space_group_name_H-M   'P 1'
#
loop_
_entity.id
_entity.type
_entity.pdbx_description
1 polymer ?
#
loop_
_entity_poly.entity_id
_entity_poly.type
_entity_poly.pdbx_seq_one_letter_code
_entity_poly.pdbx_strand_id
1 'polypeptide(L)'
;FEIECRLTDSEVQGKATVLPSGKKLFFPVQDDLRSMDFYDDNSRLSYHRMVSSENFVVFWEKGFGDDPKSAPPLNGVDMTVDLDDLLEKGERFYKLYHDSLNFVTPGNSNVDSIRMMVIVHYTTTWTAYGGGYDDVIGALWVNPATMKPVGQTIAHEFGHSFQYQVYCDDPNKEAGFRQGQSGTSQDGNSFWEMCAQHMAWQNIALFPEWNCDVPIYLANHHRGFMHEWLRYQAFYLMEYWRMKHGEDMLGRVWRESKSHEDPITAYKRIAGLSQDQFNAEVWESACHDITWDYPLGGYLRRIVDRQSEADRQTWYTHKTRLIAENGYYRSYPDTVTADHGTEQNIAFTPHDYGYNAFQLSVPEGGTTVTAEFEGITGDSRYRTVGDSKAGWRFGFVGVQGSWTPVYGDMGEATGTAPQASVSFTVPGGGLKRLWFVVSGAPTRHEPHVWDDDVSNDEEYPYRVKFVNTEVKN
;
A
#
# COMPACT_ATOMS: atom_id res chain seq x y z
N PHE A 1 -27.08 -20.35 -2.63
CA PHE A 1 -27.36 -19.66 -1.35
C PHE A 1 -28.27 -18.48 -1.66
N GLU A 2 -29.55 -18.50 -1.25
CA GLU A 2 -30.36 -17.28 -1.24
C GLU A 2 -29.84 -16.37 -0.12
N ILE A 3 -29.40 -15.16 -0.50
CA ILE A 3 -28.99 -14.13 0.45
C ILE A 3 -30.27 -13.67 1.17
N GLU A 4 -30.35 -13.93 2.46
CA GLU A 4 -31.48 -13.53 3.29
C GLU A 4 -31.44 -12.02 3.56
N CYS A 5 -32.07 -11.22 2.70
CA CYS A 5 -32.37 -9.84 2.99
C CYS A 5 -33.70 -9.77 3.72
N ARG A 6 -33.69 -9.41 5.00
CA ARG A 6 -34.89 -9.39 5.84
C ARG A 6 -35.87 -8.29 5.49
N LEU A 7 -35.38 -7.18 4.89
CA LEU A 7 -36.21 -6.04 4.55
C LEU A 7 -35.86 -5.45 3.19
N THR A 8 -36.87 -4.95 2.50
CA THR A 8 -36.73 -4.12 1.31
C THR A 8 -36.75 -2.64 1.69
N ASP A 9 -36.30 -1.77 0.80
CA ASP A 9 -36.35 -0.31 1.01
C ASP A 9 -37.78 0.17 1.39
N SER A 10 -38.82 -0.43 0.80
CA SER A 10 -40.23 -0.07 1.09
C SER A 10 -40.66 -0.45 2.50
N GLU A 11 -40.11 -1.48 3.11
CA GLU A 11 -40.44 -1.93 4.46
C GLU A 11 -39.81 -1.04 5.54
N VAL A 12 -38.66 -0.43 5.26
CA VAL A 12 -37.97 0.50 6.19
C VAL A 12 -38.33 1.96 5.98
N GLN A 13 -38.87 2.37 4.82
CA GLN A 13 -39.15 3.75 4.45
C GLN A 13 -40.01 4.54 5.45
N GLY A 14 -40.88 3.89 6.18
CA GLY A 14 -41.73 4.55 7.22
C GLY A 14 -41.00 4.75 8.55
N LYS A 15 -39.75 4.26 8.71
CA LYS A 15 -39.06 4.17 10.00
C LYS A 15 -37.67 4.76 9.99
N ALA A 16 -37.09 4.98 8.82
CA ALA A 16 -35.73 5.47 8.64
C ALA A 16 -35.59 6.34 7.39
N THR A 17 -34.55 7.14 7.34
CA THR A 17 -34.21 7.91 6.13
C THR A 17 -33.52 6.99 5.14
N VAL A 18 -34.26 6.49 4.16
CA VAL A 18 -33.74 5.63 3.09
C VAL A 18 -33.87 6.37 1.76
N LEU A 19 -32.76 6.47 1.04
CA LEU A 19 -32.79 7.01 -0.32
C LEU A 19 -33.18 5.92 -1.32
N PRO A 20 -34.01 6.24 -2.33
CA PRO A 20 -34.45 5.28 -3.32
C PRO A 20 -33.28 4.80 -4.16
N SER A 21 -32.90 3.53 -3.94
CA SER A 21 -32.03 2.86 -4.88
C SER A 21 -32.54 1.49 -5.10
N GLY A 22 -32.67 0.69 -5.75
CA GLY A 22 -33.18 -0.69 -5.79
C GLY A 22 -32.32 -1.67 -4.97
N LYS A 23 -31.25 -1.23 -4.30
CA LYS A 23 -30.42 -2.09 -3.48
C LYS A 23 -31.05 -2.41 -2.13
N LYS A 24 -30.82 -3.64 -1.68
CA LYS A 24 -31.39 -4.18 -0.45
C LYS A 24 -30.51 -3.90 0.76
N LEU A 25 -31.09 -4.01 1.95
CA LEU A 25 -30.38 -4.05 3.23
C LEU A 25 -30.11 -5.51 3.59
N PHE A 26 -28.89 -5.80 4.04
CA PHE A 26 -28.52 -7.09 4.58
C PHE A 26 -28.56 -7.07 6.10
N PHE A 27 -29.11 -8.12 6.70
CA PHE A 27 -29.12 -8.29 8.15
C PHE A 27 -28.21 -9.44 8.53
N PRO A 28 -27.08 -9.16 9.20
CA PRO A 28 -26.15 -10.18 9.63
C PRO A 28 -26.80 -11.18 10.58
N VAL A 29 -26.40 -12.44 10.49
CA VAL A 29 -26.77 -13.49 11.43
C VAL A 29 -25.65 -13.81 12.39
N GLN A 30 -24.52 -13.09 12.28
CA GLN A 30 -23.37 -13.23 13.17
C GLN A 30 -23.47 -12.30 14.39
N ASP A 31 -22.74 -12.66 15.42
CA ASP A 31 -22.46 -11.86 16.60
C ASP A 31 -23.69 -11.26 17.30
N ASP A 32 -23.50 -10.09 17.82
CA ASP A 32 -24.50 -9.33 18.58
C ASP A 32 -25.66 -8.81 17.73
N LEU A 33 -25.56 -8.83 16.41
CA LEU A 33 -26.63 -8.39 15.51
C LEU A 33 -27.71 -9.43 15.27
N ARG A 34 -27.37 -10.73 15.44
CA ARG A 34 -28.29 -11.85 15.19
C ARG A 34 -29.62 -11.75 15.96
N SER A 35 -29.57 -11.34 17.22
CA SER A 35 -30.71 -11.25 18.11
C SER A 35 -31.26 -9.85 18.31
N MET A 36 -30.68 -8.86 17.63
CA MET A 36 -31.06 -7.46 17.79
C MET A 36 -32.41 -7.18 17.14
N ASP A 37 -33.31 -6.56 17.85
CA ASP A 37 -34.55 -6.03 17.29
C ASP A 37 -34.34 -4.60 16.79
N PHE A 38 -34.20 -4.46 15.47
CA PHE A 38 -34.02 -3.18 14.82
C PHE A 38 -35.29 -2.30 14.81
N TYR A 39 -36.43 -2.85 15.20
CA TYR A 39 -37.69 -2.07 15.37
C TYR A 39 -37.83 -1.48 16.77
N ASP A 40 -37.03 -1.96 17.74
CA ASP A 40 -36.99 -1.40 19.08
C ASP A 40 -35.97 -0.26 19.15
N ASP A 41 -36.45 0.96 19.41
CA ASP A 41 -35.58 2.13 19.57
C ASP A 41 -34.65 2.05 20.80
N ASN A 42 -34.93 1.13 21.73
CA ASN A 42 -34.03 0.86 22.82
C ASN A 42 -32.85 -0.06 22.46
N SER A 43 -32.93 -0.75 21.33
CA SER A 43 -31.80 -1.52 20.82
C SER A 43 -30.60 -0.63 20.53
N ARG A 44 -29.42 -1.23 20.55
CA ARG A 44 -28.15 -0.52 20.24
C ARG A 44 -28.22 0.16 18.88
N LEU A 45 -28.71 -0.55 17.87
CA LEU A 45 -29.01 -0.03 16.52
C LEU A 45 -30.51 -0.15 16.26
N SER A 46 -31.06 0.78 15.49
CA SER A 46 -32.47 0.71 15.07
C SER A 46 -32.69 1.40 13.71
N TYR A 47 -33.82 1.11 13.06
CA TYR A 47 -34.23 1.77 11.81
C TYR A 47 -34.52 3.26 11.97
N HIS A 48 -34.75 3.76 13.18
CA HIS A 48 -34.88 5.18 13.47
C HIS A 48 -33.55 5.91 13.53
N ARG A 49 -32.45 5.15 13.65
CA ARG A 49 -31.07 5.67 13.71
C ARG A 49 -30.25 5.13 12.55
N MET A 50 -30.72 5.37 11.35
CA MET A 50 -30.00 5.05 10.12
C MET A 50 -30.25 6.09 9.02
N VAL A 51 -29.33 6.16 8.09
CA VAL A 51 -29.43 6.87 6.82
C VAL A 51 -28.82 6.00 5.73
N SER A 52 -29.28 6.14 4.51
CA SER A 52 -28.70 5.41 3.39
C SER A 52 -28.46 6.30 2.17
N SER A 53 -27.46 5.92 1.38
CA SER A 53 -27.23 6.39 0.02
C SER A 53 -27.49 5.27 -0.99
N GLU A 54 -27.03 5.43 -2.21
CA GLU A 54 -27.17 4.39 -3.24
C GLU A 54 -26.50 3.08 -2.81
N ASN A 55 -25.26 3.16 -2.30
CA ASN A 55 -24.41 2.01 -2.05
C ASN A 55 -24.20 1.68 -0.57
N PHE A 56 -24.64 2.54 0.34
CA PHE A 56 -24.41 2.39 1.77
C PHE A 56 -25.68 2.48 2.61
N VAL A 57 -25.65 1.77 3.75
CA VAL A 57 -26.51 2.03 4.89
C VAL A 57 -25.62 2.31 6.10
N VAL A 58 -25.89 3.42 6.77
CA VAL A 58 -25.15 3.85 7.96
C VAL A 58 -26.09 3.77 9.16
N PHE A 59 -25.74 2.94 10.13
CA PHE A 59 -26.38 2.87 11.42
C PHE A 59 -25.52 3.57 12.46
N TRP A 60 -26.14 4.25 13.42
CA TRP A 60 -25.43 4.80 14.57
C TRP A 60 -26.06 4.33 15.89
N GLU A 61 -25.21 4.18 16.89
CA GLU A 61 -25.63 3.69 18.19
C GLU A 61 -26.50 4.71 18.95
N LYS A 62 -27.33 4.20 19.84
CA LYS A 62 -28.31 4.97 20.63
C LYS A 62 -27.71 6.18 21.36
N GLY A 63 -26.43 6.10 21.78
CA GLY A 63 -25.74 7.18 22.47
C GLY A 63 -25.68 8.50 21.70
N PHE A 64 -25.74 8.47 20.38
CA PHE A 64 -25.77 9.67 19.54
C PHE A 64 -27.11 10.41 19.60
N GLY A 65 -28.19 9.78 20.07
CA GLY A 65 -29.55 10.29 19.92
C GLY A 65 -30.07 10.15 18.51
N ASP A 66 -31.09 10.96 18.18
CA ASP A 66 -31.79 10.90 16.88
C ASP A 66 -30.98 11.58 15.75
N ASP A 67 -30.14 12.55 16.09
CA ASP A 67 -29.31 13.30 15.14
C ASP A 67 -27.85 13.30 15.55
N PRO A 68 -26.98 12.55 14.85
CA PRO A 68 -25.56 12.51 15.15
C PRO A 68 -24.82 13.86 15.03
N LYS A 69 -25.35 14.83 14.27
CA LYS A 69 -24.79 16.19 14.21
C LYS A 69 -24.95 16.94 15.53
N SER A 70 -25.89 16.51 16.36
CA SER A 70 -26.22 17.09 17.67
C SER A 70 -25.93 16.14 18.82
N ALA A 71 -25.12 15.12 18.60
CA ALA A 71 -24.80 14.10 19.59
C ALA A 71 -24.29 14.71 20.90
N PRO A 72 -24.74 14.20 22.07
CA PRO A 72 -24.21 14.64 23.34
C PRO A 72 -22.74 14.26 23.49
N PRO A 73 -21.96 15.01 24.29
CA PRO A 73 -20.56 14.64 24.53
C PRO A 73 -20.47 13.39 25.41
N LEU A 74 -19.45 12.57 25.17
CA LEU A 74 -19.13 11.40 25.99
C LEU A 74 -17.82 11.67 26.77
N ASN A 75 -17.90 11.68 28.09
CA ASN A 75 -16.74 11.99 28.97
C ASN A 75 -16.04 13.32 28.60
N GLY A 76 -16.79 14.31 28.17
CA GLY A 76 -16.26 15.61 27.75
C GLY A 76 -15.69 15.66 26.34
N VAL A 77 -15.71 14.55 25.60
CA VAL A 77 -15.29 14.48 24.19
C VAL A 77 -16.49 14.76 23.30
N ASP A 78 -16.28 15.61 22.29
CA ASP A 78 -17.29 15.89 21.26
C ASP A 78 -17.54 14.66 20.40
N MET A 79 -18.78 14.16 20.44
CA MET A 79 -19.23 12.96 19.71
C MET A 79 -20.00 13.28 18.44
N THR A 80 -20.16 14.53 18.06
CA THR A 80 -20.87 14.89 16.83
C THR A 80 -20.19 14.29 15.59
N VAL A 81 -20.97 13.90 14.59
CA VAL A 81 -20.47 13.42 13.29
C VAL A 81 -21.28 13.99 12.15
N ASP A 82 -20.64 14.19 11.01
CA ASP A 82 -21.29 14.61 9.77
C ASP A 82 -21.46 13.38 8.84
N LEU A 83 -22.68 12.83 8.84
CA LEU A 83 -23.01 11.68 8.00
C LEU A 83 -23.17 12.07 6.53
N ASP A 84 -23.44 13.33 6.20
CA ASP A 84 -23.47 13.77 4.80
C ASP A 84 -22.07 13.75 4.20
N ASP A 85 -21.05 14.19 4.96
CA ASP A 85 -19.63 14.08 4.55
C ASP A 85 -19.22 12.62 4.37
N LEU A 86 -19.66 11.73 5.27
CA LEU A 86 -19.38 10.29 5.15
C LEU A 86 -20.00 9.69 3.89
N LEU A 87 -21.28 9.96 3.63
CA LEU A 87 -22.00 9.41 2.49
C LEU A 87 -21.45 9.95 1.16
N GLU A 88 -21.21 11.25 1.07
CA GLU A 88 -20.66 11.86 -0.15
C GLU A 88 -19.29 11.27 -0.51
N LYS A 89 -18.38 11.22 0.45
CA LYS A 89 -17.04 10.67 0.22
C LYS A 89 -17.07 9.15 0.04
N GLY A 90 -17.91 8.45 0.81
CA GLY A 90 -18.12 7.01 0.69
C GLY A 90 -18.55 6.61 -0.72
N GLU A 91 -19.51 7.32 -1.32
CA GLU A 91 -19.95 7.08 -2.70
C GLU A 91 -18.82 7.31 -3.72
N ARG A 92 -17.92 8.27 -3.48
CA ARG A 92 -16.74 8.48 -4.34
C ARG A 92 -15.74 7.35 -4.19
N PHE A 93 -15.48 6.86 -2.97
CA PHE A 93 -14.61 5.72 -2.73
C PHE A 93 -15.18 4.46 -3.36
N TYR A 94 -16.48 4.22 -3.17
CA TYR A 94 -17.19 3.11 -3.80
C TYR A 94 -17.00 3.11 -5.31
N LYS A 95 -17.33 4.23 -5.97
CA LYS A 95 -17.21 4.36 -7.42
C LYS A 95 -15.80 4.10 -7.92
N LEU A 96 -14.79 4.59 -7.21
CA LEU A 96 -13.39 4.35 -7.56
C LEU A 96 -13.03 2.87 -7.43
N TYR A 97 -13.37 2.24 -6.29
CA TYR A 97 -12.97 0.86 -6.01
C TYR A 97 -13.74 -0.17 -6.82
N HIS A 98 -15.01 0.12 -7.10
CA HIS A 98 -15.90 -0.69 -7.90
C HIS A 98 -15.66 -0.50 -9.42
N ASP A 99 -15.76 0.73 -9.92
CA ASP A 99 -15.83 1.01 -11.36
C ASP A 99 -14.46 1.13 -12.02
N SER A 100 -13.45 1.69 -11.31
CA SER A 100 -12.13 1.98 -11.89
C SER A 100 -11.08 0.96 -11.51
N LEU A 101 -10.93 0.68 -10.21
CA LEU A 101 -9.95 -0.29 -9.72
C LEU A 101 -10.46 -1.74 -9.82
N ASN A 102 -11.74 -1.93 -10.05
CA ASN A 102 -12.38 -3.23 -10.26
C ASN A 102 -12.02 -4.27 -9.19
N PHE A 103 -12.09 -3.91 -7.90
CA PHE A 103 -11.91 -4.86 -6.81
C PHE A 103 -13.01 -5.91 -6.75
N VAL A 104 -14.16 -5.61 -7.34
CA VAL A 104 -15.25 -6.54 -7.61
C VAL A 104 -15.52 -6.56 -9.11
N THR A 105 -16.26 -7.54 -9.59
CA THR A 105 -16.69 -7.59 -10.99
C THR A 105 -18.06 -6.92 -11.12
N PRO A 106 -18.15 -5.72 -11.69
CA PRO A 106 -19.43 -5.02 -11.85
C PRO A 106 -20.48 -5.90 -12.54
N GLY A 107 -21.70 -5.93 -12.00
CA GLY A 107 -22.79 -6.78 -12.47
C GLY A 107 -22.72 -8.23 -12.00
N ASN A 108 -21.70 -8.60 -11.22
CA ASN A 108 -21.53 -9.97 -10.68
C ASN A 108 -21.01 -9.97 -9.24
N SER A 109 -21.34 -8.95 -8.48
CA SER A 109 -21.00 -8.82 -7.08
C SER A 109 -22.23 -8.62 -6.21
N ASN A 110 -22.17 -9.07 -4.96
CA ASN A 110 -23.23 -8.81 -3.99
C ASN A 110 -23.46 -7.30 -3.79
N VAL A 111 -22.42 -6.46 -3.88
CA VAL A 111 -22.55 -5.01 -3.74
C VAL A 111 -23.38 -4.36 -4.87
N ASP A 112 -23.64 -5.05 -5.97
CA ASP A 112 -24.53 -4.56 -7.03
C ASP A 112 -26.01 -4.58 -6.63
N SER A 113 -26.37 -5.42 -5.65
CA SER A 113 -27.75 -5.61 -5.21
C SER A 113 -27.97 -5.37 -3.71
N ILE A 114 -26.91 -5.24 -2.93
CA ILE A 114 -26.93 -5.07 -1.47
C ILE A 114 -26.06 -3.86 -1.11
N ARG A 115 -26.54 -3.02 -0.19
CA ARG A 115 -25.75 -1.92 0.37
C ARG A 115 -24.71 -2.42 1.35
N MET A 116 -23.52 -1.85 1.29
CA MET A 116 -22.49 -2.03 2.31
C MET A 116 -22.93 -1.37 3.61
N MET A 117 -22.59 -1.96 4.74
CA MET A 117 -22.98 -1.46 6.07
C MET A 117 -21.88 -0.61 6.68
N VAL A 118 -22.25 0.50 7.28
CA VAL A 118 -21.38 1.30 8.14
C VAL A 118 -22.02 1.39 9.52
N ILE A 119 -21.25 1.07 10.56
CA ILE A 119 -21.69 1.17 11.95
C ILE A 119 -20.86 2.24 12.65
N VAL A 120 -21.54 3.26 13.16
CA VAL A 120 -20.92 4.36 13.90
C VAL A 120 -21.09 4.11 15.40
N HIS A 121 -19.98 3.80 16.06
CA HIS A 121 -19.93 3.51 17.49
C HIS A 121 -19.88 4.79 18.34
N TYR A 122 -20.71 4.85 19.37
CA TYR A 122 -20.68 5.91 20.36
C TYR A 122 -19.63 5.61 21.43
N THR A 123 -18.37 5.81 21.07
CA THR A 123 -17.21 5.52 21.92
C THR A 123 -16.10 6.54 21.70
N THR A 124 -15.35 6.82 22.74
CA THR A 124 -14.10 7.61 22.69
C THR A 124 -12.87 6.76 22.32
N THR A 125 -13.00 5.44 22.34
CA THR A 125 -11.93 4.54 21.87
C THR A 125 -11.83 4.66 20.35
N TRP A 126 -10.65 5.03 19.87
CA TRP A 126 -10.39 5.13 18.43
C TRP A 126 -10.79 3.81 17.74
N THR A 127 -11.63 3.90 16.74
CA THR A 127 -12.16 2.75 16.01
C THR A 127 -12.26 3.11 14.52
N ALA A 128 -11.48 2.42 13.72
CA ALA A 128 -11.69 2.31 12.28
C ALA A 128 -11.32 0.89 11.88
N TYR A 129 -12.25 0.17 11.28
CA TYR A 129 -12.06 -1.20 10.85
C TYR A 129 -12.92 -1.50 9.63
N GLY A 130 -12.29 -1.98 8.56
CA GLY A 130 -12.96 -2.47 7.37
C GLY A 130 -12.98 -4.00 7.34
N GLY A 131 -14.06 -4.58 6.88
CA GLY A 131 -14.25 -6.02 6.80
C GLY A 131 -15.61 -6.34 6.21
N GLY A 132 -16.35 -7.25 6.82
CA GLY A 132 -17.70 -7.57 6.36
C GLY A 132 -18.43 -8.55 7.27
N TYR A 133 -19.63 -8.92 6.84
CA TYR A 133 -20.53 -9.80 7.56
C TYR A 133 -20.85 -11.06 6.75
N ASP A 134 -20.86 -12.20 7.44
CA ASP A 134 -21.42 -13.50 7.01
C ASP A 134 -20.86 -14.02 5.66
N ASP A 135 -19.68 -13.53 5.23
CA ASP A 135 -19.13 -13.80 3.89
C ASP A 135 -20.08 -13.38 2.76
N VAL A 136 -20.89 -12.35 2.98
CA VAL A 136 -21.89 -11.83 2.05
C VAL A 136 -21.56 -10.41 1.59
N ILE A 137 -21.32 -9.50 2.55
CA ILE A 137 -21.21 -8.06 2.25
C ILE A 137 -20.13 -7.38 3.07
N GLY A 138 -19.40 -6.48 2.42
CA GLY A 138 -18.44 -5.60 3.09
C GLY A 138 -19.09 -4.66 4.09
N ALA A 139 -18.40 -4.37 5.17
CA ALA A 139 -18.84 -3.49 6.23
C ALA A 139 -17.70 -2.66 6.82
N LEU A 140 -18.07 -1.57 7.49
CA LEU A 140 -17.14 -0.63 8.12
C LEU A 140 -17.61 -0.29 9.53
N TRP A 141 -16.69 -0.29 10.49
CA TRP A 141 -16.93 0.13 11.87
C TRP A 141 -16.06 1.34 12.18
N VAL A 142 -16.68 2.43 12.61
CA VAL A 142 -16.01 3.71 12.84
C VAL A 142 -16.50 4.39 14.12
N ASN A 143 -15.73 5.36 14.61
CA ASN A 143 -16.15 6.25 15.69
C ASN A 143 -15.93 7.72 15.30
N PRO A 144 -16.43 8.71 16.06
CA PRO A 144 -16.30 10.12 15.72
C PRO A 144 -14.85 10.60 15.50
N ALA A 145 -13.87 10.02 16.20
CA ALA A 145 -12.47 10.41 16.07
C ALA A 145 -11.90 10.15 14.66
N THR A 146 -12.43 9.17 13.93
CA THR A 146 -11.98 8.78 12.59
C THR A 146 -12.72 9.48 11.45
N MET A 147 -13.72 10.31 11.79
CA MET A 147 -14.65 10.93 10.84
C MET A 147 -14.63 12.48 10.87
N LYS A 148 -13.61 13.10 11.46
CA LYS A 148 -13.53 14.56 11.63
C LYS A 148 -12.28 15.18 11.01
N PRO A 149 -12.31 15.44 9.71
CA PRO A 149 -13.27 15.07 8.69
C PRO A 149 -13.12 13.61 8.22
N VAL A 150 -14.08 13.10 7.47
CA VAL A 150 -13.90 11.83 6.73
C VAL A 150 -12.73 12.00 5.77
N GLY A 151 -11.74 11.13 5.90
CA GLY A 151 -10.45 11.29 5.23
C GLY A 151 -9.82 9.97 4.79
N GLN A 152 -8.50 9.97 4.73
CA GLN A 152 -7.73 8.83 4.25
C GLN A 152 -7.96 7.54 5.07
N THR A 153 -8.17 7.65 6.39
CA THR A 153 -8.47 6.49 7.25
C THR A 153 -9.74 5.79 6.78
N ILE A 154 -10.82 6.55 6.54
CA ILE A 154 -12.07 5.96 6.06
C ILE A 154 -11.91 5.38 4.64
N ALA A 155 -11.15 6.04 3.76
CA ALA A 155 -10.87 5.51 2.43
C ALA A 155 -10.09 4.19 2.52
N HIS A 156 -9.13 4.08 3.43
CA HIS A 156 -8.36 2.86 3.71
C HIS A 156 -9.27 1.72 4.20
N GLU A 157 -10.09 1.98 5.19
CA GLU A 157 -11.00 0.96 5.75
C GLU A 157 -12.06 0.50 4.75
N PHE A 158 -12.56 1.40 3.90
CA PHE A 158 -13.37 0.97 2.75
C PHE A 158 -12.58 0.08 1.79
N GLY A 159 -11.29 0.30 1.63
CA GLY A 159 -10.40 -0.62 0.92
C GLY A 159 -10.51 -2.04 1.48
N HIS A 160 -10.40 -2.21 2.79
CA HIS A 160 -10.57 -3.51 3.45
C HIS A 160 -11.96 -4.12 3.24
N SER A 161 -13.01 -3.30 3.24
CA SER A 161 -14.37 -3.79 2.96
C SER A 161 -14.50 -4.35 1.54
N PHE A 162 -13.82 -3.75 0.55
CA PHE A 162 -13.76 -4.27 -0.81
C PHE A 162 -12.86 -5.51 -0.94
N GLN A 163 -11.75 -5.55 -0.23
CA GLN A 163 -10.89 -6.74 -0.15
C GLN A 163 -11.67 -7.94 0.43
N TYR A 164 -12.44 -7.72 1.49
CA TYR A 164 -13.35 -8.72 2.03
C TYR A 164 -14.41 -9.15 1.01
N GLN A 165 -14.96 -8.20 0.24
CA GLN A 165 -15.97 -8.48 -0.76
C GLN A 165 -15.47 -9.41 -1.87
N VAL A 166 -14.19 -9.33 -2.25
CA VAL A 166 -13.57 -10.25 -3.22
C VAL A 166 -13.83 -11.72 -2.81
N TYR A 167 -13.59 -12.04 -1.54
CA TYR A 167 -13.84 -13.38 -1.02
C TYR A 167 -15.34 -13.71 -1.00
N CYS A 168 -16.20 -12.73 -0.66
CA CYS A 168 -17.65 -12.93 -0.65
C CYS A 168 -18.17 -13.33 -2.02
N ASP A 169 -17.66 -12.72 -3.07
CA ASP A 169 -18.11 -12.89 -4.44
C ASP A 169 -17.54 -14.14 -5.13
N ASP A 170 -16.46 -14.70 -4.60
CA ASP A 170 -15.89 -15.92 -5.14
C ASP A 170 -16.69 -17.16 -4.71
N PRO A 171 -17.31 -17.89 -5.65
CA PRO A 171 -18.09 -19.09 -5.32
C PRO A 171 -17.26 -20.22 -4.70
N ASN A 172 -15.95 -20.25 -4.96
CA ASN A 172 -15.03 -21.26 -4.42
C ASN A 172 -14.43 -20.85 -3.09
N LYS A 173 -14.55 -19.56 -2.69
CA LYS A 173 -13.96 -19.02 -1.46
C LYS A 173 -12.44 -19.18 -1.39
N GLU A 174 -11.77 -19.00 -2.52
CA GLU A 174 -10.31 -19.12 -2.65
C GLU A 174 -9.62 -17.76 -2.86
N ALA A 175 -10.26 -16.84 -3.59
CA ALA A 175 -9.70 -15.54 -3.92
C ALA A 175 -9.65 -14.59 -2.70
N GLY A 176 -8.76 -13.59 -2.78
CA GLY A 176 -8.69 -12.48 -1.83
C GLY A 176 -7.68 -12.66 -0.69
N PHE A 177 -6.75 -13.59 -0.78
CA PHE A 177 -5.64 -13.78 0.19
C PHE A 177 -6.09 -13.95 1.64
N ARG A 178 -7.33 -14.39 1.88
CA ARG A 178 -7.93 -14.42 3.22
C ARG A 178 -7.21 -15.36 4.17
N GLN A 179 -6.61 -16.43 3.67
CA GLN A 179 -5.92 -17.43 4.47
C GLN A 179 -4.59 -16.93 5.04
N GLY A 180 -4.04 -15.84 4.50
CA GLY A 180 -2.78 -15.24 4.87
C GLY A 180 -2.81 -14.31 6.08
N GLN A 181 -3.94 -14.15 6.74
CA GLN A 181 -4.05 -13.29 7.93
C GLN A 181 -3.65 -13.95 9.24
N SER A 182 -3.43 -15.24 9.25
CA SER A 182 -2.93 -15.94 10.44
C SER A 182 -1.40 -16.05 10.37
N GLY A 183 -0.69 -15.77 11.46
CA GLY A 183 0.77 -15.72 11.53
C GLY A 183 1.53 -16.99 11.10
N THR A 184 0.83 -18.01 10.60
CA THR A 184 1.40 -19.24 10.05
C THR A 184 1.24 -19.37 8.54
N SER A 185 0.50 -18.44 7.90
CA SER A 185 0.21 -18.47 6.48
C SER A 185 0.89 -17.26 5.81
N GLN A 186 1.38 -17.45 4.61
CA GLN A 186 2.22 -16.48 3.90
C GLN A 186 1.44 -15.69 2.83
N ASP A 187 0.12 -15.92 2.71
CA ASP A 187 -0.63 -15.53 1.53
C ASP A 187 -0.80 -14.02 1.36
N GLY A 188 -1.24 -13.29 2.36
CA GLY A 188 -1.64 -11.91 2.13
C GLY A 188 -1.02 -10.86 3.04
N ASN A 189 -0.79 -11.18 4.26
CA ASN A 189 -0.10 -10.39 5.31
C ASN A 189 -0.04 -8.87 5.07
N SER A 190 1.15 -8.33 4.85
CA SER A 190 1.37 -6.89 4.61
C SER A 190 0.60 -6.35 3.41
N PHE A 191 0.28 -7.18 2.44
CA PHE A 191 -0.43 -6.79 1.23
C PHE A 191 -1.86 -6.27 1.51
N TRP A 192 -2.53 -6.77 2.54
CA TRP A 192 -3.83 -6.26 2.96
C TRP A 192 -3.75 -4.76 3.28
N GLU A 193 -2.82 -4.38 4.14
CA GLU A 193 -2.65 -3.00 4.56
C GLU A 193 -2.10 -2.12 3.43
N MET A 194 -1.05 -2.59 2.74
CA MET A 194 -0.46 -1.84 1.64
C MET A 194 -1.44 -1.57 0.52
N CYS A 195 -2.29 -2.56 0.18
CA CYS A 195 -3.27 -2.40 -0.88
C CYS A 195 -4.39 -1.43 -0.46
N ALA A 196 -4.85 -1.48 0.80
CA ALA A 196 -5.81 -0.49 1.32
C ALA A 196 -5.22 0.92 1.33
N GLN A 197 -3.94 1.07 1.69
CA GLN A 197 -3.22 2.35 1.57
C GLN A 197 -3.12 2.83 0.12
N HIS A 198 -2.80 1.93 -0.83
CA HIS A 198 -2.79 2.27 -2.25
C HIS A 198 -4.18 2.73 -2.73
N MET A 199 -5.26 2.04 -2.31
CA MET A 199 -6.64 2.42 -2.64
C MET A 199 -6.97 3.81 -2.08
N ALA A 200 -6.59 4.09 -0.83
CA ALA A 200 -6.74 5.41 -0.24
C ALA A 200 -5.91 6.48 -0.97
N TRP A 201 -4.67 6.15 -1.36
CA TRP A 201 -3.78 7.00 -2.15
C TRP A 201 -4.43 7.48 -3.46
N GLN A 202 -5.25 6.66 -4.11
CA GLN A 202 -5.96 7.05 -5.33
C GLN A 202 -6.94 8.23 -5.10
N ASN A 203 -7.28 8.52 -3.85
CA ASN A 203 -8.12 9.65 -3.44
C ASN A 203 -7.32 10.85 -2.89
N ILE A 204 -6.00 10.89 -3.06
CA ILE A 204 -5.13 11.90 -2.43
C ILE A 204 -5.53 13.36 -2.74
N ALA A 205 -6.21 13.60 -3.86
CA ALA A 205 -6.75 14.90 -4.19
C ALA A 205 -7.76 15.44 -3.15
N LEU A 206 -8.41 14.55 -2.39
CA LEU A 206 -9.34 14.88 -1.30
C LEU A 206 -8.62 15.10 0.04
N PHE A 207 -7.37 14.69 0.15
CA PHE A 207 -6.59 14.67 1.40
C PHE A 207 -5.24 15.35 1.19
N PRO A 208 -5.20 16.65 0.89
CA PRO A 208 -3.99 17.35 0.44
C PRO A 208 -2.85 17.37 1.48
N GLU A 209 -3.16 17.11 2.75
CA GLU A 209 -2.17 17.05 3.83
C GLU A 209 -1.64 15.62 4.08
N TRP A 210 -2.19 14.63 3.41
CA TRP A 210 -1.74 13.25 3.58
C TRP A 210 -0.42 13.03 2.84
N ASN A 211 0.59 12.66 3.58
CA ASN A 211 1.95 12.48 3.10
C ASN A 211 2.35 11.01 2.85
N CYS A 212 1.44 10.06 3.09
CA CYS A 212 1.67 8.61 2.92
C CYS A 212 2.91 8.09 3.68
N ASP A 213 3.27 8.72 4.80
CA ASP A 213 4.45 8.39 5.61
C ASP A 213 5.75 8.26 4.79
N VAL A 214 5.91 9.12 3.79
CA VAL A 214 7.07 9.14 2.89
C VAL A 214 8.41 9.12 3.64
N PRO A 215 8.61 9.90 4.73
CA PRO A 215 9.87 9.85 5.48
C PRO A 215 10.18 8.46 6.04
N ILE A 216 9.18 7.73 6.52
CA ILE A 216 9.34 6.35 7.04
C ILE A 216 9.75 5.42 5.90
N TYR A 217 9.08 5.51 4.75
CA TYR A 217 9.43 4.73 3.57
C TYR A 217 10.87 5.00 3.12
N LEU A 218 11.26 6.27 2.99
CA LEU A 218 12.59 6.67 2.55
C LEU A 218 13.71 6.29 3.54
N ALA A 219 13.39 6.05 4.79
CA ALA A 219 14.33 5.54 5.78
C ALA A 219 14.48 4.00 5.74
N ASN A 220 13.51 3.30 5.15
CA ASN A 220 13.40 1.83 5.22
C ASN A 220 13.27 1.16 3.85
N HIS A 221 13.48 1.87 2.75
CA HIS A 221 13.31 1.35 1.38
C HIS A 221 14.23 0.17 1.02
N HIS A 222 15.19 -0.15 1.87
CA HIS A 222 16.02 -1.37 1.74
C HIS A 222 15.25 -2.64 2.10
N ARG A 223 14.17 -2.56 2.87
CA ARG A 223 13.35 -3.70 3.26
C ARG A 223 12.52 -4.21 2.10
N GLY A 224 12.25 -5.50 2.11
CA GLY A 224 11.45 -6.15 1.08
C GLY A 224 10.03 -5.59 0.96
N PHE A 225 9.46 -5.72 -0.23
CA PHE A 225 8.10 -5.23 -0.53
C PHE A 225 7.04 -5.77 0.42
N MET A 226 7.16 -7.04 0.86
CA MET A 226 6.19 -7.68 1.75
C MET A 226 6.54 -7.54 3.24
N HIS A 227 7.59 -6.80 3.58
CA HIS A 227 8.05 -6.68 4.96
C HIS A 227 6.98 -6.01 5.84
N GLU A 228 6.68 -6.59 6.99
CA GLU A 228 5.59 -6.19 7.91
C GLU A 228 5.74 -4.77 8.45
N TRP A 229 6.96 -4.25 8.58
CA TRP A 229 7.20 -2.89 9.05
C TRP A 229 6.79 -1.81 8.04
N LEU A 230 6.69 -2.18 6.76
CA LEU A 230 6.33 -1.26 5.67
C LEU A 230 4.90 -1.46 5.17
N ARG A 231 4.07 -2.23 5.87
CA ARG A 231 2.70 -2.55 5.46
C ARG A 231 1.81 -1.33 5.14
N TYR A 232 2.12 -0.16 5.69
CA TYR A 232 1.39 1.08 5.40
C TYR A 232 2.12 2.01 4.43
N GLN A 233 3.42 1.79 4.13
CA GLN A 233 4.25 2.73 3.39
C GLN A 233 4.73 2.23 2.03
N ALA A 234 4.94 0.92 1.84
CA ALA A 234 5.62 0.37 0.66
C ALA A 234 4.71 0.11 -0.55
N PHE A 235 3.60 0.81 -0.70
CA PHE A 235 2.62 0.58 -1.76
C PHE A 235 3.02 1.12 -3.15
N TYR A 236 4.18 1.75 -3.30
CA TYR A 236 4.60 2.37 -4.57
C TYR A 236 4.85 1.35 -5.69
N LEU A 237 5.32 0.14 -5.36
CA LEU A 237 5.41 -0.94 -6.34
C LEU A 237 4.04 -1.31 -6.91
N MET A 238 2.97 -1.26 -6.11
CA MET A 238 1.59 -1.47 -6.59
C MET A 238 1.15 -0.35 -7.54
N GLU A 239 1.55 0.90 -7.27
CA GLU A 239 1.28 2.02 -8.18
C GLU A 239 2.01 1.83 -9.50
N TYR A 240 3.24 1.28 -9.48
CA TYR A 240 3.97 0.91 -10.68
C TYR A 240 3.25 -0.20 -11.46
N TRP A 241 2.74 -1.25 -10.79
CA TRP A 241 1.94 -2.30 -11.44
C TRP A 241 0.71 -1.75 -12.14
N ARG A 242 -0.02 -0.88 -11.45
CA ARG A 242 -1.19 -0.20 -12.01
C ARG A 242 -0.82 0.66 -13.24
N MET A 243 0.24 1.43 -13.14
CA MET A 243 0.72 2.27 -14.24
C MET A 243 1.12 1.45 -15.46
N LYS A 244 1.77 0.31 -15.26
CA LYS A 244 2.33 -0.54 -16.31
C LYS A 244 1.31 -1.48 -16.96
N HIS A 245 0.41 -2.04 -16.16
CA HIS A 245 -0.47 -3.13 -16.59
C HIS A 245 -1.97 -2.76 -16.60
N GLY A 246 -2.32 -1.54 -16.23
CA GLY A 246 -3.69 -1.04 -16.25
C GLY A 246 -4.28 -0.78 -14.87
N GLU A 247 -5.28 0.08 -14.83
CA GLU A 247 -5.88 0.56 -13.57
C GLU A 247 -6.50 -0.54 -12.71
N ASP A 248 -7.00 -1.60 -13.34
CA ASP A 248 -7.64 -2.73 -12.69
C ASP A 248 -6.66 -3.83 -12.25
N MET A 249 -5.35 -3.65 -12.45
CA MET A 249 -4.36 -4.70 -12.20
C MET A 249 -4.41 -5.22 -10.76
N LEU A 250 -4.52 -4.34 -9.78
CA LEU A 250 -4.63 -4.76 -8.38
C LEU A 250 -5.95 -5.48 -8.10
N GLY A 251 -7.06 -4.97 -8.62
CA GLY A 251 -8.35 -5.66 -8.53
C GLY A 251 -8.29 -7.08 -9.11
N ARG A 252 -7.59 -7.24 -10.24
CA ARG A 252 -7.35 -8.57 -10.84
C ARG A 252 -6.50 -9.46 -9.94
N VAL A 253 -5.42 -8.94 -9.35
CA VAL A 253 -4.57 -9.70 -8.42
C VAL A 253 -5.42 -10.22 -7.26
N TRP A 254 -6.32 -9.43 -6.72
CA TRP A 254 -7.23 -9.85 -5.65
C TRP A 254 -8.27 -10.88 -6.14
N ARG A 255 -8.99 -10.60 -7.24
CA ARG A 255 -10.09 -11.45 -7.73
C ARG A 255 -9.64 -12.75 -8.36
N GLU A 256 -8.46 -12.77 -8.98
CA GLU A 256 -7.93 -13.92 -9.71
C GLU A 256 -6.88 -14.69 -8.89
N SER A 257 -6.60 -14.28 -7.64
CA SER A 257 -5.74 -15.05 -6.74
C SER A 257 -6.33 -16.43 -6.44
N LYS A 258 -5.45 -17.37 -6.17
CA LYS A 258 -5.84 -18.75 -5.84
C LYS A 258 -5.44 -19.05 -4.40
N SER A 259 -6.11 -20.05 -3.82
CA SER A 259 -5.74 -20.56 -2.49
C SER A 259 -4.24 -20.87 -2.41
N HIS A 260 -3.60 -20.38 -1.35
CA HIS A 260 -2.18 -20.54 -1.05
C HIS A 260 -1.20 -19.81 -1.98
N GLU A 261 -1.65 -18.97 -2.90
CA GLU A 261 -0.77 -18.01 -3.57
C GLU A 261 -0.50 -16.82 -2.65
N ASP A 262 0.76 -16.39 -2.61
CA ASP A 262 1.08 -15.05 -2.11
C ASP A 262 0.85 -13.99 -3.22
N PRO A 263 0.78 -12.69 -2.88
CA PRO A 263 0.48 -11.64 -3.86
C PRO A 263 1.47 -11.54 -5.01
N ILE A 264 2.76 -11.78 -4.77
CA ILE A 264 3.79 -11.75 -5.81
C ILE A 264 3.61 -12.90 -6.80
N THR A 265 3.34 -14.10 -6.29
CA THR A 265 3.04 -15.28 -7.13
C THR A 265 1.80 -15.03 -7.99
N ALA A 266 0.72 -14.53 -7.39
CA ALA A 266 -0.51 -14.20 -8.10
C ALA A 266 -0.27 -13.13 -9.18
N TYR A 267 0.40 -12.04 -8.83
CA TYR A 267 0.74 -10.96 -9.76
C TYR A 267 1.55 -11.47 -10.95
N LYS A 268 2.64 -12.19 -10.71
CA LYS A 268 3.49 -12.75 -11.79
C LYS A 268 2.69 -13.63 -12.73
N ARG A 269 1.82 -14.49 -12.20
CA ARG A 269 0.97 -15.38 -13.00
C ARG A 269 -0.02 -14.58 -13.86
N ILE A 270 -0.69 -13.60 -13.27
CA ILE A 270 -1.74 -12.79 -13.93
C ILE A 270 -1.13 -11.87 -14.98
N ALA A 271 0.01 -11.25 -14.70
CA ALA A 271 0.73 -10.40 -15.63
C ALA A 271 1.57 -11.19 -16.66
N GLY A 272 1.73 -12.51 -16.47
CA GLY A 272 2.52 -13.36 -17.36
C GLY A 272 4.02 -13.15 -17.26
N LEU A 273 4.54 -12.81 -16.06
CA LEU A 273 5.93 -12.43 -15.84
C LEU A 273 6.79 -13.62 -15.37
N SER A 274 7.98 -13.72 -15.93
CA SER A 274 9.07 -14.51 -15.36
C SER A 274 9.60 -13.85 -14.07
N GLN A 275 10.44 -14.56 -13.33
CA GLN A 275 11.13 -13.99 -12.17
C GLN A 275 12.02 -12.80 -12.56
N ASP A 276 12.73 -12.91 -13.66
CA ASP A 276 13.61 -11.84 -14.15
C ASP A 276 12.83 -10.59 -14.56
N GLN A 277 11.68 -10.76 -15.21
CA GLN A 277 10.80 -9.66 -15.57
C GLN A 277 10.22 -8.98 -14.34
N PHE A 278 9.83 -9.74 -13.32
CA PHE A 278 9.38 -9.18 -12.05
C PHE A 278 10.50 -8.40 -11.34
N ASN A 279 11.71 -8.96 -11.28
CA ASN A 279 12.87 -8.26 -10.73
C ASN A 279 13.17 -6.94 -11.48
N ALA A 280 13.00 -6.92 -12.80
CA ALA A 280 13.15 -5.71 -13.60
C ALA A 280 12.08 -4.66 -13.19
N GLU A 281 10.83 -5.05 -13.00
CA GLU A 281 9.76 -4.15 -12.58
C GLU A 281 9.97 -3.59 -11.17
N VAL A 282 10.51 -4.39 -10.24
CA VAL A 282 10.89 -3.92 -8.91
C VAL A 282 11.95 -2.82 -9.00
N TRP A 283 12.98 -3.02 -9.81
CA TRP A 283 14.02 -2.02 -10.01
C TRP A 283 13.51 -0.78 -10.74
N GLU A 284 12.67 -0.95 -11.77
CA GLU A 284 12.03 0.15 -12.49
C GLU A 284 11.18 0.99 -11.53
N SER A 285 10.37 0.36 -10.66
CA SER A 285 9.59 1.06 -9.62
C SER A 285 10.50 1.87 -8.69
N ALA A 286 11.60 1.27 -8.23
CA ALA A 286 12.58 1.98 -7.39
C ALA A 286 13.21 3.19 -8.11
N CYS A 287 13.39 3.12 -9.43
CA CYS A 287 13.84 4.26 -10.23
C CYS A 287 12.76 5.37 -10.33
N HIS A 288 11.47 4.98 -10.41
CA HIS A 288 10.36 5.93 -10.39
C HIS A 288 10.23 6.66 -9.05
N ASP A 289 10.55 6.01 -7.94
CA ASP A 289 10.54 6.62 -6.60
C ASP A 289 11.51 7.80 -6.46
N ILE A 290 12.57 7.86 -7.28
CA ILE A 290 13.56 8.94 -7.24
C ILE A 290 12.93 10.33 -7.52
N THR A 291 11.91 10.36 -8.35
CA THR A 291 11.22 11.60 -8.72
C THR A 291 9.71 11.54 -8.48
N TRP A 292 9.24 10.49 -7.82
CA TRP A 292 7.81 10.20 -7.69
C TRP A 292 7.11 10.26 -9.06
N ASP A 293 7.69 9.57 -10.04
CA ASP A 293 7.21 9.56 -11.42
C ASP A 293 6.05 8.58 -11.59
N TYR A 294 4.94 8.93 -10.94
CA TYR A 294 3.68 8.22 -10.95
C TYR A 294 2.53 9.16 -11.32
N PRO A 295 1.39 8.66 -11.80
CA PRO A 295 0.24 9.49 -12.16
C PRO A 295 -0.17 10.47 -11.06
N LEU A 296 -0.15 10.05 -9.80
CA LEU A 296 -0.47 10.89 -8.64
C LEU A 296 0.77 11.48 -7.93
N GLY A 297 1.97 11.16 -8.40
CA GLY A 297 3.23 11.61 -7.79
C GLY A 297 3.37 13.13 -7.68
N GLY A 298 2.68 13.87 -8.54
CA GLY A 298 2.61 15.34 -8.45
C GLY A 298 2.08 15.87 -7.12
N TYR A 299 1.27 15.08 -6.39
CA TYR A 299 0.83 15.45 -5.04
C TYR A 299 1.98 15.38 -4.05
N LEU A 300 2.77 14.31 -4.05
CA LEU A 300 3.97 14.18 -3.22
C LEU A 300 4.99 15.26 -3.55
N ARG A 301 5.28 15.47 -4.83
CA ARG A 301 6.21 16.53 -5.27
C ARG A 301 5.81 17.90 -4.74
N ARG A 302 4.52 18.24 -4.75
CA ARG A 302 4.01 19.50 -4.18
C ARG A 302 4.17 19.59 -2.67
N ILE A 303 3.92 18.51 -1.95
CA ILE A 303 4.13 18.44 -0.49
C ILE A 303 5.60 18.74 -0.19
N VAL A 304 6.47 18.10 -0.90
CA VAL A 304 7.91 18.23 -0.72
C VAL A 304 8.40 19.60 -1.12
N ASP A 305 7.94 20.20 -2.23
CA ASP A 305 8.33 21.54 -2.68
C ASP A 305 7.92 22.65 -1.69
N ARG A 306 6.94 22.39 -0.82
CA ARG A 306 6.52 23.30 0.25
C ARG A 306 7.35 23.21 1.53
N GLN A 307 8.16 22.15 1.69
CA GLN A 307 9.00 22.00 2.87
C GLN A 307 10.17 22.97 2.89
N SER A 308 10.69 23.29 4.07
CA SER A 308 11.95 24.01 4.22
C SER A 308 13.12 23.21 3.60
N GLU A 309 14.23 23.88 3.29
CA GLU A 309 15.42 23.20 2.75
C GLU A 309 15.93 22.09 3.69
N ALA A 310 15.87 22.29 5.01
CA ALA A 310 16.26 21.30 6.00
C ALA A 310 15.31 20.10 6.02
N ASP A 311 14.00 20.36 5.94
CA ASP A 311 12.97 19.32 5.95
C ASP A 311 12.94 18.55 4.63
N ARG A 312 13.22 19.21 3.50
CA ARG A 312 13.35 18.55 2.19
C ARG A 312 14.32 17.39 2.22
N GLN A 313 15.41 17.50 2.93
CA GLN A 313 16.39 16.40 3.09
C GLN A 313 15.77 15.15 3.72
N THR A 314 14.78 15.31 4.57
CA THR A 314 14.06 14.19 5.20
C THR A 314 12.98 13.59 4.29
N TRP A 315 12.40 14.40 3.39
CA TRP A 315 11.28 14.01 2.53
C TRP A 315 11.68 13.58 1.13
N TYR A 316 12.91 13.92 0.67
CA TYR A 316 13.35 13.68 -0.70
C TYR A 316 14.49 12.71 -0.84
N THR A 317 15.21 12.49 0.25
CA THR A 317 16.51 11.86 0.11
C THR A 317 16.41 10.43 0.61
N HIS A 318 16.48 9.50 -0.31
CA HIS A 318 16.82 8.13 0.02
C HIS A 318 18.15 8.16 0.78
N LYS A 319 18.14 7.70 2.01
CA LYS A 319 19.31 7.77 2.89
C LYS A 319 19.98 6.42 3.00
N THR A 320 20.57 5.98 1.93
CA THR A 320 21.35 4.73 1.92
C THR A 320 22.69 4.95 2.63
N ARG A 321 23.00 4.06 3.56
CA ARG A 321 24.31 4.01 4.20
C ARG A 321 25.27 3.12 3.42
N LEU A 322 26.46 3.65 3.10
CA LEU A 322 27.52 2.93 2.40
C LEU A 322 28.83 2.99 3.19
N ILE A 323 29.69 2.02 2.92
CA ILE A 323 31.06 1.97 3.46
C ILE A 323 32.02 2.21 2.30
N ALA A 324 32.80 3.28 2.37
CA ALA A 324 33.91 3.51 1.43
C ALA A 324 35.09 2.62 1.82
N GLU A 325 35.51 1.74 0.92
CA GLU A 325 36.58 0.75 1.17
C GLU A 325 37.35 0.42 -0.12
N ASN A 326 38.64 0.68 -0.14
CA ASN A 326 39.53 0.34 -1.26
C ASN A 326 39.06 0.84 -2.65
N GLY A 327 38.48 2.03 -2.71
CA GLY A 327 37.93 2.63 -3.93
C GLY A 327 36.57 2.11 -4.37
N TYR A 328 35.96 1.25 -3.57
CA TYR A 328 34.60 0.79 -3.71
C TYR A 328 33.66 1.45 -2.65
N TYR A 329 32.39 1.49 -2.96
CA TYR A 329 31.31 1.75 -2.00
C TYR A 329 30.55 0.45 -1.79
N ARG A 330 30.54 -0.02 -0.56
CA ARG A 330 29.89 -1.27 -0.16
C ARG A 330 28.61 -0.98 0.64
N SER A 331 27.56 -1.76 0.42
CA SER A 331 26.35 -1.67 1.21
C SER A 331 26.63 -1.97 2.68
N TYR A 332 25.90 -1.30 3.57
CA TYR A 332 26.09 -1.42 5.02
C TYR A 332 25.20 -2.55 5.57
N PRO A 333 25.76 -3.51 6.36
CA PRO A 333 24.96 -4.58 6.94
C PRO A 333 23.75 -4.05 7.73
N ASP A 334 22.60 -4.67 7.60
CA ASP A 334 21.45 -4.35 8.44
C ASP A 334 21.69 -4.88 9.85
N THR A 335 21.89 -3.96 10.79
CA THR A 335 22.17 -4.24 12.19
C THR A 335 20.95 -4.03 13.07
N VAL A 336 19.79 -3.76 12.48
CA VAL A 336 18.57 -3.46 13.21
C VAL A 336 18.06 -4.71 13.89
N THR A 337 18.02 -4.69 15.20
CA THR A 337 17.27 -5.64 16.02
C THR A 337 15.79 -5.22 16.04
N ALA A 338 14.91 -6.14 16.39
CA ALA A 338 13.44 -6.05 16.38
C ALA A 338 12.76 -4.81 17.02
N ASP A 339 13.51 -3.82 17.43
CA ASP A 339 12.95 -2.53 17.83
C ASP A 339 12.57 -1.78 16.55
N HIS A 340 11.29 -1.56 16.34
CA HIS A 340 10.69 -0.80 15.21
C HIS A 340 11.25 0.64 15.16
N GLY A 341 12.57 0.74 15.05
CA GLY A 341 13.34 1.95 15.26
C GLY A 341 12.92 3.06 14.30
N THR A 342 11.98 3.83 14.75
CA THR A 342 11.71 5.19 14.26
C THR A 342 12.95 6.08 14.31
N GLU A 343 14.04 5.62 14.91
CA GLU A 343 15.28 6.37 15.07
C GLU A 343 16.28 6.21 13.92
N GLN A 344 16.07 5.25 13.00
CA GLN A 344 17.00 5.03 11.91
C GLN A 344 16.51 5.66 10.60
N ASN A 345 16.85 6.89 10.40
CA ASN A 345 16.71 7.60 9.11
C ASN A 345 17.73 7.13 8.06
N ILE A 346 18.01 5.81 7.98
CA ILE A 346 19.11 5.28 7.16
C ILE A 346 18.70 3.92 6.62
N ALA A 347 18.75 3.74 5.30
CA ALA A 347 18.57 2.45 4.67
C ALA A 347 19.90 1.66 4.60
N PHE A 348 19.81 0.38 4.87
CA PHE A 348 20.90 -0.59 4.90
C PHE A 348 20.99 -1.39 3.58
N THR A 349 21.67 -2.51 3.60
CA THR A 349 21.74 -3.46 2.48
C THR A 349 20.33 -3.88 2.04
N PRO A 350 20.02 -3.94 0.74
CA PRO A 350 18.70 -4.36 0.28
C PRO A 350 18.37 -5.79 0.71
N HIS A 351 17.14 -5.99 1.13
CA HIS A 351 16.49 -7.29 1.21
C HIS A 351 15.95 -7.70 -0.17
N ASP A 352 15.31 -8.86 -0.28
CA ASP A 352 14.58 -9.25 -1.48
C ASP A 352 13.50 -8.22 -1.84
N TYR A 353 13.55 -7.72 -3.07
CA TYR A 353 12.64 -6.67 -3.59
C TYR A 353 12.72 -5.32 -2.85
N GLY A 354 13.64 -5.16 -1.90
CA GLY A 354 14.06 -3.87 -1.36
C GLY A 354 15.14 -3.23 -2.22
N TYR A 355 15.47 -1.97 -2.00
CA TYR A 355 16.46 -1.29 -2.79
C TYR A 355 17.31 -0.28 -2.00
N ASN A 356 18.42 0.11 -2.58
CA ASN A 356 19.23 1.27 -2.19
C ASN A 356 19.20 2.31 -3.30
N ALA A 357 19.17 3.57 -2.92
CA ALA A 357 19.35 4.69 -3.83
C ALA A 357 20.22 5.76 -3.17
N PHE A 358 21.23 6.24 -3.89
CA PHE A 358 22.16 7.25 -3.38
C PHE A 358 22.64 8.19 -4.47
N GLN A 359 22.88 9.42 -4.08
CA GLN A 359 23.32 10.46 -5.02
C GLN A 359 24.78 10.34 -5.39
N LEU A 360 25.04 10.67 -6.64
CA LEU A 360 26.40 10.79 -7.19
C LEU A 360 26.68 12.27 -7.56
N SER A 361 27.96 12.60 -7.64
CA SER A 361 28.43 13.84 -8.24
C SER A 361 28.00 13.90 -9.70
N VAL A 362 27.49 15.03 -10.16
CA VAL A 362 27.02 15.20 -11.55
C VAL A 362 28.16 15.69 -12.41
N PRO A 363 28.66 14.91 -13.38
CA PRO A 363 29.66 15.37 -14.35
C PRO A 363 29.06 16.31 -15.39
N GLU A 364 29.93 16.91 -16.21
CA GLU A 364 29.51 17.73 -17.35
C GLU A 364 28.68 16.94 -18.35
N GLY A 365 27.78 17.64 -19.05
CA GLY A 365 26.96 17.05 -20.10
C GLY A 365 27.83 16.42 -21.20
N GLY A 366 27.43 15.26 -21.68
CA GLY A 366 28.18 14.45 -22.65
C GLY A 366 29.17 13.47 -22.01
N THR A 367 29.43 13.56 -20.69
CA THR A 367 30.31 12.61 -20.00
C THR A 367 29.58 11.27 -19.82
N THR A 368 30.27 10.18 -20.11
CA THR A 368 29.81 8.83 -19.79
C THR A 368 30.36 8.42 -18.42
N VAL A 369 29.45 8.09 -17.51
CA VAL A 369 29.75 7.50 -16.20
C VAL A 369 29.55 5.99 -16.26
N THR A 370 30.35 5.22 -15.50
CA THR A 370 30.25 3.77 -15.47
C THR A 370 30.26 3.29 -14.02
N ALA A 371 29.40 2.33 -13.69
CA ALA A 371 29.43 1.58 -12.45
C ALA A 371 30.00 0.18 -12.70
N GLU A 372 31.07 -0.16 -12.00
CA GLU A 372 31.63 -1.50 -11.92
C GLU A 372 31.03 -2.15 -10.66
N PHE A 373 30.09 -3.07 -10.86
CA PHE A 373 29.28 -3.66 -9.80
C PHE A 373 29.75 -5.06 -9.46
N GLU A 374 29.68 -5.42 -8.18
CA GLU A 374 29.94 -6.78 -7.72
C GLU A 374 29.01 -7.15 -6.58
N GLY A 375 28.15 -8.17 -6.80
CA GLY A 375 27.34 -8.78 -5.76
C GLY A 375 28.21 -9.58 -4.78
N ILE A 376 27.85 -9.59 -3.52
CA ILE A 376 28.58 -10.25 -2.45
C ILE A 376 27.75 -11.44 -1.94
N THR A 377 28.36 -12.63 -1.92
CA THR A 377 27.78 -13.84 -1.33
C THR A 377 28.77 -14.44 -0.32
N GLY A 378 28.28 -15.17 0.66
CA GLY A 378 29.12 -15.89 1.63
C GLY A 378 29.86 -15.00 2.64
N ASP A 379 29.58 -13.73 2.74
CA ASP A 379 30.16 -12.80 3.72
C ASP A 379 29.39 -12.84 5.03
N SER A 380 30.00 -13.29 6.10
CA SER A 380 29.36 -13.48 7.42
C SER A 380 28.93 -12.20 8.13
N ARG A 381 29.22 -11.04 7.57
CA ARG A 381 28.74 -9.75 8.09
C ARG A 381 27.27 -9.50 7.73
N TYR A 382 26.72 -10.26 6.78
CA TYR A 382 25.37 -10.15 6.28
C TYR A 382 24.62 -11.46 6.42
N ARG A 383 23.30 -11.38 6.42
CA ARG A 383 22.41 -12.53 6.29
C ARG A 383 22.27 -12.94 4.82
N THR A 384 23.40 -13.32 4.21
CA THR A 384 23.45 -13.55 2.76
C THR A 384 22.70 -14.79 2.33
N VAL A 385 22.09 -14.71 1.15
CA VAL A 385 21.54 -15.87 0.43
C VAL A 385 22.66 -16.64 -0.30
N GLY A 386 22.38 -17.90 -0.60
CA GLY A 386 23.32 -18.71 -1.39
C GLY A 386 23.41 -18.23 -2.85
N ASP A 387 24.54 -18.54 -3.50
CA ASP A 387 24.84 -18.13 -4.87
C ASP A 387 23.75 -18.46 -5.88
N SER A 388 23.02 -19.57 -5.69
CA SER A 388 21.96 -19.99 -6.59
C SER A 388 20.68 -19.14 -6.49
N LYS A 389 20.50 -18.36 -5.41
CA LYS A 389 19.34 -17.49 -5.19
C LYS A 389 19.68 -16.01 -5.32
N ALA A 390 20.90 -15.61 -4.99
CA ALA A 390 21.32 -14.21 -4.99
C ALA A 390 21.25 -13.59 -6.39
N GLY A 391 20.77 -12.36 -6.45
CA GLY A 391 20.74 -11.55 -7.66
C GLY A 391 20.54 -10.07 -7.36
N TRP A 392 20.86 -9.23 -8.32
CA TRP A 392 20.77 -7.78 -8.23
C TRP A 392 20.33 -7.18 -9.56
N ARG A 393 19.59 -6.06 -9.48
CA ARG A 393 19.33 -5.14 -10.60
C ARG A 393 19.83 -3.76 -10.19
N PHE A 394 20.49 -3.05 -11.10
CA PHE A 394 21.11 -1.76 -10.77
C PHE A 394 21.24 -0.86 -11.99
N GLY A 395 21.36 0.44 -11.76
CA GLY A 395 21.56 1.41 -12.83
C GLY A 395 21.46 2.86 -12.37
N PHE A 396 21.56 3.77 -13.34
CA PHE A 396 21.55 5.20 -13.09
C PHE A 396 20.20 5.84 -13.34
N VAL A 397 19.88 6.85 -12.54
CA VAL A 397 18.75 7.75 -12.77
C VAL A 397 19.23 9.19 -12.73
N GLY A 398 19.19 9.86 -13.87
CA GLY A 398 19.44 11.30 -13.95
C GLY A 398 18.17 12.09 -13.67
N VAL A 399 18.31 13.31 -13.16
CA VAL A 399 17.18 14.22 -12.96
C VAL A 399 17.49 15.57 -13.58
N GLN A 400 16.71 15.97 -14.58
CA GLN A 400 16.72 17.30 -15.19
C GLN A 400 15.70 18.20 -14.47
N GLY A 401 16.01 19.49 -14.36
CA GLY A 401 15.14 20.39 -13.62
C GLY A 401 14.90 19.92 -12.18
N SER A 402 13.67 20.06 -11.70
CA SER A 402 13.32 19.62 -10.34
C SER A 402 12.95 18.13 -10.28
N TRP A 403 12.24 17.61 -11.31
CA TRP A 403 11.58 16.32 -11.19
C TRP A 403 11.54 15.49 -12.50
N THR A 404 12.20 15.91 -13.58
CA THR A 404 12.17 15.17 -14.84
C THR A 404 13.21 14.04 -14.84
N PRO A 405 12.82 12.76 -14.76
CA PRO A 405 13.77 11.67 -14.77
C PRO A 405 14.37 11.44 -16.15
N VAL A 406 15.59 10.93 -16.13
CA VAL A 406 16.28 10.36 -17.30
C VAL A 406 16.79 8.98 -16.86
N TYR A 407 16.07 7.95 -17.26
CA TYR A 407 16.39 6.58 -16.89
C TYR A 407 17.56 6.04 -17.73
N GLY A 408 18.53 5.43 -17.05
CA GLY A 408 19.61 4.67 -17.69
C GLY A 408 19.22 3.22 -17.94
N ASP A 409 20.12 2.49 -18.59
CA ASP A 409 19.97 1.06 -18.78
C ASP A 409 20.10 0.31 -17.44
N MET A 410 19.39 -0.81 -17.33
CA MET A 410 19.46 -1.72 -16.19
C MET A 410 20.65 -2.68 -16.36
N GLY A 411 21.50 -2.72 -15.37
CA GLY A 411 22.52 -3.77 -15.21
C GLY A 411 21.96 -4.92 -14.36
N GLU A 412 22.50 -6.12 -14.56
CA GLU A 412 22.14 -7.30 -13.76
C GLU A 412 23.36 -8.08 -13.32
N ALA A 413 23.27 -8.67 -12.15
CA ALA A 413 24.25 -9.62 -11.62
C ALA A 413 23.51 -10.73 -10.86
N THR A 414 24.14 -11.90 -10.76
CA THR A 414 23.63 -13.05 -9.99
C THR A 414 24.72 -13.59 -9.11
N GLY A 415 24.39 -14.41 -8.11
CA GLY A 415 25.43 -15.03 -7.25
C GLY A 415 26.39 -15.90 -8.01
N THR A 416 25.99 -16.49 -9.13
CA THR A 416 26.87 -17.28 -10.02
C THR A 416 27.64 -16.44 -11.04
N ALA A 417 27.23 -15.20 -11.29
CA ALA A 417 27.88 -14.21 -12.14
C ALA A 417 27.79 -12.82 -11.45
N PRO A 418 28.57 -12.62 -10.36
CA PRO A 418 28.39 -11.50 -9.46
C PRO A 418 28.92 -10.16 -10.00
N GLN A 419 29.74 -10.18 -11.04
CA GLN A 419 30.36 -8.98 -11.60
C GLN A 419 29.70 -8.56 -12.89
N ALA A 420 29.32 -7.28 -12.96
CA ALA A 420 28.76 -6.66 -14.14
C ALA A 420 29.04 -5.15 -14.15
N SER A 421 28.83 -4.50 -15.29
CA SER A 421 28.96 -3.05 -15.38
C SER A 421 27.82 -2.45 -16.17
N VAL A 422 27.46 -1.20 -15.85
CA VAL A 422 26.48 -0.40 -16.57
C VAL A 422 27.02 1.01 -16.77
N SER A 423 26.72 1.62 -17.90
CA SER A 423 27.14 2.99 -18.21
C SER A 423 25.94 3.88 -18.51
N PHE A 424 26.11 5.17 -18.25
CA PHE A 424 25.11 6.19 -18.51
C PHE A 424 25.79 7.45 -19.03
N THR A 425 25.28 7.98 -20.16
CA THR A 425 25.80 9.24 -20.71
C THR A 425 24.94 10.40 -20.22
N VAL A 426 25.56 11.31 -19.49
CA VAL A 426 24.90 12.54 -19.02
C VAL A 426 24.41 13.34 -20.23
N PRO A 427 23.09 13.69 -20.32
CA PRO A 427 22.58 14.49 -21.41
C PRO A 427 23.35 15.79 -21.65
N GLY A 428 23.51 16.23 -22.91
CA GLY A 428 24.26 17.44 -23.25
C GLY A 428 23.75 18.73 -22.56
N GLY A 429 22.47 18.76 -22.21
CA GLY A 429 21.89 19.83 -21.39
C GLY A 429 22.19 19.75 -19.90
N GLY A 430 22.94 18.75 -19.46
CA GLY A 430 23.28 18.50 -18.07
C GLY A 430 22.14 17.91 -17.23
N LEU A 431 22.48 17.57 -16.01
CA LEU A 431 21.57 17.07 -14.97
C LEU A 431 21.66 17.97 -13.75
N LYS A 432 20.59 18.02 -12.97
CA LYS A 432 20.59 18.63 -11.63
C LYS A 432 21.01 17.62 -10.55
N ARG A 433 20.66 16.37 -10.72
CA ARG A 433 21.01 15.26 -9.81
C ARG A 433 21.30 14.01 -10.62
N LEU A 434 22.17 13.17 -10.07
CA LEU A 434 22.44 11.83 -10.59
C LEU A 434 22.34 10.84 -9.44
N TRP A 435 21.63 9.75 -9.64
CA TRP A 435 21.41 8.71 -8.67
C TRP A 435 21.89 7.36 -9.20
N PHE A 436 22.27 6.48 -8.29
CA PHE A 436 22.46 5.07 -8.57
C PHE A 436 21.49 4.27 -7.71
N VAL A 437 20.78 3.32 -8.33
CA VAL A 437 19.72 2.51 -7.70
C VAL A 437 20.13 1.04 -7.80
N VAL A 438 20.05 0.31 -6.68
CA VAL A 438 20.36 -1.12 -6.60
C VAL A 438 19.23 -1.83 -5.87
N SER A 439 18.61 -2.84 -6.46
CA SER A 439 17.59 -3.68 -5.79
C SER A 439 18.09 -5.11 -5.57
N GLY A 440 17.65 -5.71 -4.46
CA GLY A 440 17.72 -7.15 -4.25
C GLY A 440 16.78 -7.85 -5.24
N ALA A 441 17.29 -8.81 -6.01
CA ALA A 441 16.61 -9.41 -7.14
C ALA A 441 16.81 -10.94 -7.12
N PRO A 442 16.13 -11.68 -6.24
CA PRO A 442 16.29 -13.13 -6.10
C PRO A 442 16.01 -13.84 -7.42
N THR A 443 16.79 -14.88 -7.74
CA THR A 443 16.60 -15.68 -8.97
C THR A 443 15.36 -16.58 -8.92
N ARG A 444 14.79 -16.76 -7.73
CA ARG A 444 13.50 -17.42 -7.49
C ARG A 444 12.77 -16.69 -6.36
N HIS A 445 11.48 -16.63 -6.47
CA HIS A 445 10.63 -16.07 -5.42
C HIS A 445 10.41 -17.09 -4.30
N GLU A 446 10.50 -16.62 -3.07
CA GLU A 446 10.07 -17.31 -1.86
C GLU A 446 9.20 -16.34 -1.07
N PRO A 447 8.00 -16.73 -0.63
CA PRO A 447 7.13 -15.85 0.13
C PRO A 447 7.80 -15.36 1.43
N HIS A 448 7.63 -14.07 1.73
CA HIS A 448 8.12 -13.50 2.98
C HIS A 448 7.32 -14.04 4.17
N VAL A 449 8.01 -14.44 5.24
CA VAL A 449 7.38 -14.91 6.47
C VAL A 449 6.91 -13.71 7.29
N TRP A 450 5.64 -13.69 7.65
CA TRP A 450 5.09 -12.66 8.54
C TRP A 450 5.48 -12.94 9.98
N ASP A 451 6.48 -12.23 10.47
CA ASP A 451 6.92 -12.27 11.85
C ASP A 451 7.68 -10.98 12.22
N ASP A 452 8.13 -10.89 13.47
CA ASP A 452 8.96 -9.77 13.94
C ASP A 452 10.45 -10.16 14.04
N ASP A 453 10.84 -11.30 13.45
CA ASP A 453 12.21 -11.82 13.49
C ASP A 453 13.05 -11.35 12.29
N VAL A 454 13.62 -10.15 12.39
CA VAL A 454 14.50 -9.61 11.36
C VAL A 454 15.78 -10.45 11.11
N SER A 455 16.06 -11.46 11.94
CA SER A 455 17.24 -12.31 11.76
C SER A 455 17.09 -13.31 10.61
N ASN A 456 15.87 -13.55 10.15
CA ASN A 456 15.58 -14.42 9.00
C ASN A 456 15.44 -13.64 7.67
N ASP A 457 15.47 -12.31 7.72
CA ASP A 457 15.45 -11.47 6.51
C ASP A 457 16.76 -11.58 5.74
N GLU A 458 16.66 -11.99 4.50
CA GLU A 458 17.82 -12.16 3.64
C GLU A 458 18.33 -10.82 3.09
N GLU A 459 19.63 -10.62 3.17
CA GLU A 459 20.32 -9.46 2.63
C GLU A 459 21.00 -9.76 1.30
N TYR A 460 20.95 -8.78 0.39
CA TYR A 460 21.61 -8.81 -0.94
C TYR A 460 22.74 -7.79 -0.99
N PRO A 461 23.86 -8.04 -0.30
CA PRO A 461 24.96 -7.10 -0.22
C PRO A 461 25.72 -6.98 -1.54
N TYR A 462 26.29 -5.81 -1.75
CA TYR A 462 27.04 -5.48 -2.96
C TYR A 462 28.18 -4.50 -2.66
N ARG A 463 29.08 -4.37 -3.63
CA ARG A 463 30.02 -3.25 -3.73
C ARG A 463 30.02 -2.70 -5.16
N VAL A 464 30.27 -1.40 -5.29
CA VAL A 464 30.31 -0.72 -6.58
C VAL A 464 31.44 0.30 -6.60
N LYS A 465 32.11 0.39 -7.76
CA LYS A 465 33.11 1.42 -8.03
C LYS A 465 32.62 2.25 -9.22
N PHE A 466 32.83 3.57 -9.16
CA PHE A 466 32.41 4.47 -10.21
C PHE A 466 33.60 5.01 -11.01
N VAL A 467 33.35 5.22 -12.31
CA VAL A 467 34.28 5.90 -13.24
C VAL A 467 33.59 7.19 -13.68
N ASN A 468 34.32 8.31 -13.65
CA ASN A 468 33.87 9.67 -13.99
C ASN A 468 32.75 10.23 -13.08
N THR A 469 32.50 9.64 -11.95
CA THR A 469 31.63 10.14 -10.88
C THR A 469 32.01 9.50 -9.55
N GLU A 470 31.45 9.97 -8.46
CA GLU A 470 31.65 9.46 -7.10
C GLU A 470 30.40 9.64 -6.26
N VAL A 471 30.28 8.91 -5.15
CA VAL A 471 29.16 9.09 -4.22
C VAL A 471 29.25 10.48 -3.59
N LYS A 472 28.14 11.20 -3.63
CA LYS A 472 28.01 12.50 -3.02
C LYS A 472 27.77 12.34 -1.51
N ASN A 473 28.64 12.93 -0.70
CA ASN A 473 28.53 12.97 0.76
C ASN A 473 27.39 13.90 1.24
#